data_770e403f74736764bf7349c5f09337ef
#
_entry.id   770e403f74736764bf7349c5f09337ef
#
_cell.length_a   1.000
_cell.length_b   1.000
_cell.length_c   1.000
_cell.angle_alpha   90.00
_cell.angle_beta   90.00
_cell.angle_gamma   90.00
#
_symmetry.space_group_name_H-M   'P 1'
#
loop_
_entity.id
_entity.type
_entity.pdbx_description
1 polymer ?
#
loop_
_entity_poly.entity_id
_entity_poly.type
_entity_poly.pdbx_seq_one_letter_code
_entity_poly.pdbx_strand_id
1 'polypeptide(L)'
;YNRFPVVFDHGEGVYLYDTDGKEYLDFAAGIAVQAFGYHNREYSEALKKQVDKLMHTSNLFYNEPITSAAKRVLKASRMDRVFFTNSGTEAIEGALKAAKKYAYTRDGHAGHEIIAMNHSFHGRSLGALSVTGNKHYQEPFEPLLPGIRFAEFNQLDSVKALINEKTCAIILETVQGEGGIYPCLLYTSPSPRDR
;
A
#
# COMPACT_ATOMS: atom_id res chain seq x y z
N TYR A 1 -6.34 17.31 -11.06
CA TYR A 1 -4.88 17.27 -11.03
C TYR A 1 -4.31 18.34 -11.97
N ASN A 2 -3.31 19.09 -11.49
CA ASN A 2 -2.48 19.92 -12.36
C ASN A 2 -1.43 19.01 -12.99
N ARG A 3 -1.52 18.80 -14.31
CA ARG A 3 -0.54 18.00 -15.06
C ARG A 3 0.55 18.90 -15.60
N PHE A 4 1.77 18.38 -15.65
CA PHE A 4 2.84 19.03 -16.40
C PHE A 4 2.51 18.98 -17.91
N PRO A 5 2.82 20.04 -18.67
CA PRO A 5 2.50 20.12 -20.11
C PRO A 5 3.50 19.32 -20.96
N VAL A 6 3.62 18.02 -20.68
CA VAL A 6 4.50 17.09 -21.40
C VAL A 6 3.66 15.87 -21.77
N VAL A 7 3.79 15.43 -23.02
CA VAL A 7 3.15 14.20 -23.54
C VAL A 7 4.25 13.19 -23.82
N PHE A 8 4.35 12.18 -22.98
CA PHE A 8 5.31 11.10 -23.20
C PHE A 8 4.78 10.11 -24.24
N ASP A 9 5.65 9.67 -25.14
CA ASP A 9 5.38 8.71 -26.19
C ASP A 9 5.87 7.30 -25.79
N HIS A 10 7.13 7.18 -25.43
CA HIS A 10 7.73 5.89 -25.04
C HIS A 10 8.79 6.05 -23.94
N GLY A 11 9.32 4.91 -23.48
CA GLY A 11 10.41 4.85 -22.53
C GLY A 11 11.40 3.74 -22.85
N GLU A 12 12.67 3.98 -22.52
CA GLU A 12 13.76 3.01 -22.68
C GLU A 12 14.66 3.05 -21.44
N GLY A 13 14.86 1.92 -20.79
CA GLY A 13 15.65 1.85 -19.56
C GLY A 13 15.10 2.76 -18.45
N VAL A 14 15.83 3.83 -18.14
CA VAL A 14 15.45 4.84 -17.14
C VAL A 14 15.02 6.17 -17.76
N TYR A 15 14.85 6.22 -19.04
CA TYR A 15 14.52 7.44 -19.78
C TYR A 15 13.09 7.38 -20.34
N LEU A 16 12.43 8.53 -20.35
CA LEU A 16 11.18 8.80 -21.06
C LEU A 16 11.44 9.75 -22.23
N TYR A 17 10.68 9.57 -23.29
CA TYR A 17 10.74 10.42 -24.48
C TYR A 17 9.37 11.01 -24.75
N ASP A 18 9.30 12.31 -25.01
CA ASP A 18 8.06 12.96 -25.39
C ASP A 18 7.78 12.83 -26.89
N THR A 19 6.62 13.31 -27.32
CA THR A 19 6.18 13.29 -28.72
C THR A 19 7.07 14.09 -29.67
N ASP A 20 7.91 15.00 -29.15
CA ASP A 20 8.88 15.78 -29.90
C ASP A 20 10.27 15.12 -29.90
N GLY A 21 10.41 13.95 -29.28
CA GLY A 21 11.65 13.18 -29.19
C GLY A 21 12.62 13.70 -28.12
N LYS A 22 12.19 14.58 -27.26
CA LYS A 22 13.03 15.06 -26.14
C LYS A 22 13.13 14.01 -25.05
N GLU A 23 14.35 13.79 -24.58
CA GLU A 23 14.69 12.83 -23.53
C GLU A 23 14.57 13.42 -22.11
N TYR A 24 14.04 12.62 -21.20
CA TYR A 24 13.92 12.93 -19.78
C TYR A 24 14.41 11.76 -18.94
N LEU A 25 15.34 12.02 -18.03
CA LEU A 25 15.74 11.02 -17.02
C LEU A 25 14.64 10.92 -15.97
N ASP A 26 14.03 9.73 -15.85
CA ASP A 26 12.86 9.53 -15.00
C ASP A 26 13.20 9.14 -13.58
N PHE A 27 13.21 10.11 -12.67
CA PHE A 27 13.30 9.88 -11.22
C PHE A 27 11.94 9.64 -10.55
N ALA A 28 10.82 9.83 -11.25
CA ALA A 28 9.49 9.58 -10.70
C ALA A 28 9.09 8.11 -10.76
N ALA A 29 9.59 7.38 -11.78
CA ALA A 29 9.38 5.95 -11.99
C ALA A 29 7.90 5.51 -11.79
N GLY A 30 6.95 6.33 -12.28
CA GLY A 30 5.51 6.09 -12.09
C GLY A 30 5.07 6.09 -10.61
N ILE A 31 5.72 6.88 -9.77
CA ILE A 31 5.62 6.86 -8.29
C ILE A 31 6.11 5.49 -7.76
N ALA A 32 7.37 5.17 -8.09
CA ALA A 32 8.13 3.99 -7.65
C ALA A 32 7.57 2.62 -8.10
N VAL A 33 6.70 2.56 -9.13
CA VAL A 33 6.14 1.30 -9.64
C VAL A 33 6.90 0.73 -10.84
N GLN A 34 7.74 1.53 -11.52
CA GLN A 34 8.55 1.11 -12.68
C GLN A 34 9.93 0.57 -12.26
N ALA A 35 9.93 -0.41 -11.35
CA ALA A 35 11.17 -0.97 -10.79
C ALA A 35 12.09 -1.64 -11.83
N PHE A 36 11.53 -2.12 -12.96
CA PHE A 36 12.30 -2.74 -14.04
C PHE A 36 12.73 -1.75 -15.15
N GLY A 37 12.39 -0.48 -15.00
CA GLY A 37 12.54 0.51 -16.06
C GLY A 37 11.56 0.27 -17.21
N TYR A 38 11.79 1.01 -18.29
CA TYR A 38 10.96 0.95 -19.50
C TYR A 38 11.53 -0.04 -20.50
N HIS A 39 10.66 -0.64 -21.30
CA HIS A 39 11.00 -1.57 -22.38
C HIS A 39 11.87 -2.76 -21.92
N ASN A 40 11.67 -3.25 -20.68
CA ASN A 40 12.32 -4.48 -20.22
C ASN A 40 11.80 -5.67 -21.05
N ARG A 41 12.66 -6.21 -21.89
CA ARG A 41 12.30 -7.25 -22.87
C ARG A 41 11.80 -8.53 -22.19
N GLU A 42 12.48 -8.99 -21.15
CA GLU A 42 12.13 -10.23 -20.44
C GLU A 42 10.74 -10.12 -19.80
N TYR A 43 10.47 -8.99 -19.13
CA TYR A 43 9.18 -8.69 -18.54
C TYR A 43 8.06 -8.59 -19.59
N SER A 44 8.30 -7.88 -20.68
CA SER A 44 7.34 -7.69 -21.77
C SER A 44 6.97 -9.02 -22.43
N GLU A 45 7.95 -9.88 -22.71
CA GLU A 45 7.70 -11.19 -23.33
C GLU A 45 6.96 -12.14 -22.36
N ALA A 46 7.27 -12.08 -21.06
CA ALA A 46 6.53 -12.86 -20.04
C ALA A 46 5.04 -12.45 -19.99
N LEU A 47 4.75 -11.15 -20.04
CA LEU A 47 3.37 -10.64 -20.07
C LEU A 47 2.63 -11.07 -21.34
N LYS A 48 3.23 -10.89 -22.53
CA LYS A 48 2.64 -11.31 -23.82
C LYS A 48 2.27 -12.78 -23.79
N LYS A 49 3.22 -13.64 -23.37
CA LYS A 49 3.01 -15.07 -23.27
C LYS A 49 1.87 -15.42 -22.29
N GLN A 50 1.75 -14.71 -21.17
CA GLN A 50 0.68 -14.98 -20.22
C GLN A 50 -0.68 -14.50 -20.71
N VAL A 51 -0.75 -13.37 -21.41
CA VAL A 51 -1.97 -12.86 -22.04
C VAL A 51 -2.50 -13.88 -23.04
N ASP A 52 -1.63 -14.43 -23.91
CA ASP A 52 -2.00 -15.44 -24.90
C ASP A 52 -2.42 -16.78 -24.27
N LYS A 53 -1.84 -17.12 -23.09
CA LYS A 53 -2.15 -18.38 -22.40
C LYS A 53 -3.45 -18.31 -21.60
N LEU A 54 -3.58 -17.33 -20.72
CA LEU A 54 -4.70 -17.21 -19.79
C LEU A 54 -4.67 -15.86 -19.05
N MET A 55 -5.63 -15.01 -19.32
CA MET A 55 -5.71 -13.68 -18.71
C MET A 55 -6.37 -13.66 -17.34
N HIS A 56 -7.49 -14.40 -17.17
CA HIS A 56 -8.29 -14.34 -15.94
C HIS A 56 -9.14 -15.60 -15.74
N THR A 57 -9.34 -16.01 -14.48
CA THR A 57 -10.17 -17.18 -14.13
C THR A 57 -11.10 -16.96 -12.95
N SER A 58 -11.25 -15.78 -12.42
CA SER A 58 -11.85 -15.47 -11.12
C SER A 58 -11.17 -16.16 -9.91
N ASN A 59 -11.51 -15.71 -8.71
CA ASN A 59 -10.99 -16.29 -7.45
C ASN A 59 -11.65 -17.61 -7.06
N LEU A 60 -12.59 -18.12 -7.86
CA LEU A 60 -13.20 -19.43 -7.66
C LEU A 60 -12.30 -20.58 -8.11
N PHE A 61 -11.27 -20.30 -8.90
CA PHE A 61 -10.37 -21.30 -9.46
C PHE A 61 -8.90 -20.94 -9.18
N TYR A 62 -8.08 -21.98 -9.09
CA TYR A 62 -6.63 -21.80 -9.02
C TYR A 62 -6.05 -21.59 -10.42
N ASN A 63 -4.99 -20.82 -10.50
CA ASN A 63 -4.12 -20.73 -11.67
C ASN A 63 -2.66 -20.73 -11.26
N GLU A 64 -1.78 -21.13 -12.16
CA GLU A 64 -0.36 -21.30 -11.89
C GLU A 64 0.36 -19.98 -11.50
N PRO A 65 0.17 -18.85 -12.20
CA PRO A 65 0.84 -17.61 -11.87
C PRO A 65 0.52 -17.10 -10.47
N ILE A 66 -0.76 -17.08 -10.06
CA ILE A 66 -1.14 -16.56 -8.74
C ILE A 66 -0.62 -17.48 -7.62
N THR A 67 -0.64 -18.80 -7.84
CA THR A 67 -0.11 -19.77 -6.87
C THR A 67 1.41 -19.61 -6.71
N SER A 68 2.14 -19.42 -7.80
CA SER A 68 3.58 -19.16 -7.78
C SER A 68 3.92 -17.84 -7.12
N ALA A 69 3.19 -16.77 -7.44
CA ALA A 69 3.35 -15.46 -6.81
C ALA A 69 3.09 -15.53 -5.31
N ALA A 70 1.99 -16.19 -4.89
CA ALA A 70 1.66 -16.39 -3.49
C ALA A 70 2.81 -17.07 -2.72
N LYS A 71 3.35 -18.16 -3.23
CA LYS A 71 4.47 -18.87 -2.60
C LYS A 71 5.71 -17.97 -2.42
N ARG A 72 6.04 -17.16 -3.42
CA ARG A 72 7.19 -16.23 -3.34
C ARG A 72 6.97 -15.13 -2.31
N VAL A 73 5.77 -14.51 -2.31
CA VAL A 73 5.42 -13.46 -1.35
C VAL A 73 5.42 -14.01 0.08
N LEU A 74 4.81 -15.16 0.32
CA LEU A 74 4.79 -15.80 1.64
C LEU A 74 6.20 -16.12 2.15
N LYS A 75 7.07 -16.64 1.28
CA LYS A 75 8.46 -16.91 1.63
C LYS A 75 9.22 -15.63 2.00
N ALA A 76 9.02 -14.54 1.26
CA ALA A 76 9.70 -13.27 1.50
C ALA A 76 9.17 -12.55 2.74
N SER A 77 7.85 -12.60 2.98
CA SER A 77 7.20 -11.91 4.10
C SER A 77 7.21 -12.70 5.40
N ARG A 78 7.54 -13.99 5.37
CA ARG A 78 7.40 -14.93 6.50
C ARG A 78 5.97 -15.01 7.05
N MET A 79 4.98 -14.75 6.22
CA MET A 79 3.55 -14.85 6.54
C MET A 79 2.97 -16.19 6.06
N ASP A 80 1.83 -16.57 6.63
CA ASP A 80 1.17 -17.85 6.28
C ASP A 80 0.17 -17.71 5.14
N ARG A 81 -0.35 -16.51 4.91
CA ARG A 81 -1.39 -16.24 3.92
C ARG A 81 -1.16 -14.92 3.22
N VAL A 82 -1.62 -14.82 1.99
CA VAL A 82 -1.63 -13.60 1.18
C VAL A 82 -3.00 -13.38 0.56
N PHE A 83 -3.42 -12.13 0.50
CA PHE A 83 -4.63 -11.70 -0.18
C PHE A 83 -4.24 -10.66 -1.24
N PHE A 84 -4.46 -10.99 -2.50
CA PHE A 84 -4.16 -10.10 -3.61
C PHE A 84 -5.36 -9.18 -3.90
N THR A 85 -5.06 -7.92 -4.18
CA THR A 85 -6.03 -6.89 -4.53
C THR A 85 -5.55 -6.15 -5.78
N ASN A 86 -6.41 -5.28 -6.34
CA ASN A 86 -6.07 -4.54 -7.57
C ASN A 86 -5.28 -3.25 -7.30
N SER A 87 -5.23 -2.80 -6.06
CA SER A 87 -4.58 -1.53 -5.69
C SER A 87 -4.15 -1.51 -4.22
N GLY A 88 -3.24 -0.57 -3.88
CA GLY A 88 -2.84 -0.33 -2.50
C GLY A 88 -4.01 0.10 -1.62
N THR A 89 -4.92 0.95 -2.12
CA THR A 89 -6.10 1.36 -1.35
C THR A 89 -7.02 0.18 -1.01
N GLU A 90 -7.21 -0.76 -1.95
CA GLU A 90 -7.97 -1.99 -1.68
C GLU A 90 -7.26 -2.91 -0.68
N ALA A 91 -5.93 -2.96 -0.71
CA ALA A 91 -5.16 -3.71 0.28
C ALA A 91 -5.36 -3.13 1.69
N ILE A 92 -5.37 -1.81 1.83
CA ILE A 92 -5.68 -1.14 3.10
C ILE A 92 -7.12 -1.42 3.53
N GLU A 93 -8.12 -1.32 2.63
CA GLU A 93 -9.51 -1.70 2.93
C GLU A 93 -9.60 -3.15 3.45
N GLY A 94 -8.89 -4.07 2.79
CA GLY A 94 -8.78 -5.46 3.22
C GLY A 94 -8.17 -5.61 4.62
N ALA A 95 -7.08 -4.89 4.89
CA ALA A 95 -6.39 -4.91 6.19
C ALA A 95 -7.29 -4.37 7.33
N LEU A 96 -7.98 -3.24 7.11
CA LEU A 96 -8.91 -2.67 8.08
C LEU A 96 -10.06 -3.63 8.39
N LYS A 97 -10.63 -4.24 7.36
CA LYS A 97 -11.70 -5.25 7.52
C LYS A 97 -11.19 -6.50 8.24
N ALA A 98 -9.99 -6.98 7.93
CA ALA A 98 -9.38 -8.13 8.58
C ALA A 98 -9.16 -7.87 10.07
N ALA A 99 -8.59 -6.70 10.43
CA ALA A 99 -8.37 -6.29 11.80
C ALA A 99 -9.69 -6.23 12.61
N LYS A 100 -10.69 -5.53 12.06
CA LYS A 100 -12.02 -5.42 12.70
C LYS A 100 -12.72 -6.77 12.80
N LYS A 101 -12.63 -7.63 11.77
CA LYS A 101 -13.24 -8.97 11.80
C LYS A 101 -12.56 -9.89 12.82
N TYR A 102 -11.23 -9.82 12.90
CA TYR A 102 -10.48 -10.57 13.90
C TYR A 102 -10.91 -10.18 15.32
N ALA A 103 -10.95 -8.86 15.62
CA ALA A 103 -11.37 -8.38 16.92
C ALA A 103 -12.82 -8.76 17.24
N TYR A 104 -13.73 -8.61 16.30
CA TYR A 104 -15.12 -9.06 16.46
C TYR A 104 -15.21 -10.56 16.80
N THR A 105 -14.42 -11.39 16.15
CA THR A 105 -14.43 -12.83 16.39
C THR A 105 -13.84 -13.20 17.75
N ARG A 106 -12.83 -12.44 18.21
CA ARG A 106 -12.19 -12.61 19.52
C ARG A 106 -13.10 -12.16 20.66
N ASP A 107 -13.73 -10.99 20.53
CA ASP A 107 -14.37 -10.28 21.63
C ASP A 107 -15.92 -10.39 21.62
N GLY A 108 -16.49 -10.90 20.51
CA GLY A 108 -17.93 -11.11 20.39
C GLY A 108 -18.74 -9.84 20.09
N HIS A 109 -18.10 -8.69 19.92
CA HIS A 109 -18.79 -7.41 19.65
C HIS A 109 -18.05 -6.54 18.62
N ALA A 110 -18.74 -5.54 18.08
CA ALA A 110 -18.19 -4.53 17.18
C ALA A 110 -17.75 -3.26 17.96
N GLY A 111 -17.31 -2.24 17.25
CA GLY A 111 -16.95 -0.93 17.84
C GLY A 111 -15.47 -0.77 18.15
N HIS A 112 -14.62 -1.61 17.58
CA HIS A 112 -13.17 -1.54 17.77
C HIS A 112 -12.54 -0.34 17.06
N GLU A 113 -11.46 0.17 17.67
CA GLU A 113 -10.69 1.33 17.22
C GLU A 113 -9.40 0.92 16.53
N ILE A 114 -8.95 1.76 15.59
CA ILE A 114 -7.66 1.61 14.89
C ILE A 114 -6.85 2.88 15.15
N ILE A 115 -5.58 2.71 15.49
CA ILE A 115 -4.63 3.81 15.61
C ILE A 115 -3.88 3.93 14.29
N ALA A 116 -3.91 5.12 13.69
CA ALA A 116 -3.15 5.51 12.51
C ALA A 116 -2.13 6.60 12.87
N MET A 117 -1.26 6.97 11.95
CA MET A 117 -0.24 8.00 12.19
C MET A 117 -0.61 9.31 11.51
N ASN A 118 -0.32 10.44 12.19
CA ASN A 118 -0.36 11.74 11.54
C ASN A 118 0.61 11.78 10.37
N HIS A 119 0.29 12.56 9.34
CA HIS A 119 1.05 12.69 8.09
C HIS A 119 1.20 11.41 7.26
N SER A 120 0.42 10.37 7.57
CA SER A 120 0.40 9.12 6.81
C SER A 120 -0.41 9.23 5.52
N PHE A 121 -0.11 8.33 4.56
CA PHE A 121 -0.89 8.15 3.35
C PHE A 121 -1.17 6.66 3.13
N HIS A 122 -2.45 6.30 3.13
CA HIS A 122 -2.89 4.89 2.98
C HIS A 122 -3.81 4.66 1.78
N GLY A 123 -4.24 5.72 1.10
CA GLY A 123 -5.11 5.62 -0.08
C GLY A 123 -6.23 6.64 -0.09
N ARG A 124 -7.09 6.55 -1.11
CA ARG A 124 -8.14 7.54 -1.40
C ARG A 124 -9.57 6.98 -1.38
N SER A 125 -9.79 5.67 -1.21
CA SER A 125 -11.11 5.13 -0.87
C SER A 125 -11.51 5.59 0.54
N LEU A 126 -12.79 5.65 0.86
CA LEU A 126 -13.26 6.24 2.12
C LEU A 126 -12.66 5.57 3.36
N GLY A 127 -12.51 4.24 3.37
CA GLY A 127 -11.87 3.55 4.49
C GLY A 127 -10.36 3.82 4.57
N ALA A 128 -9.63 3.77 3.45
CA ALA A 128 -8.21 4.10 3.41
C ALA A 128 -7.95 5.59 3.71
N LEU A 129 -8.84 6.48 3.25
CA LEU A 129 -8.81 7.90 3.57
C LEU A 129 -9.01 8.14 5.07
N SER A 130 -9.87 7.36 5.71
CA SER A 130 -10.13 7.46 7.15
C SER A 130 -8.89 7.24 8.01
N VAL A 131 -7.94 6.43 7.55
CA VAL A 131 -6.66 6.16 8.23
C VAL A 131 -5.48 6.97 7.67
N THR A 132 -5.72 7.81 6.66
CA THR A 132 -4.74 8.74 6.10
C THR A 132 -4.68 10.00 6.95
N GLY A 133 -3.57 10.22 7.65
CA GLY A 133 -3.40 11.27 8.66
C GLY A 133 -3.17 12.67 8.10
N ASN A 134 -4.01 13.11 7.16
CA ASN A 134 -3.95 14.43 6.54
C ASN A 134 -5.36 15.03 6.43
N LYS A 135 -5.65 16.02 7.28
CA LYS A 135 -6.98 16.66 7.33
C LYS A 135 -7.39 17.30 6.01
N HIS A 136 -6.45 17.89 5.26
CA HIS A 136 -6.75 18.48 3.97
C HIS A 136 -7.33 17.47 2.97
N TYR A 137 -6.91 16.20 3.07
CA TYR A 137 -7.48 15.15 2.24
C TYR A 137 -8.82 14.64 2.77
N GLN A 138 -9.04 14.68 4.08
CA GLN A 138 -10.21 14.11 4.75
C GLN A 138 -11.43 15.04 4.74
N GLU A 139 -11.22 16.32 5.05
CA GLU A 139 -12.24 17.32 5.31
C GLU A 139 -13.39 17.37 4.27
N PRO A 140 -13.14 17.34 2.95
CA PRO A 140 -14.21 17.39 1.96
C PRO A 140 -15.11 16.14 1.93
N PHE A 141 -14.71 15.05 2.62
CA PHE A 141 -15.37 13.74 2.54
C PHE A 141 -15.91 13.27 3.91
N GLU A 142 -15.93 14.13 4.90
CA GLU A 142 -16.50 13.81 6.21
C GLU A 142 -18.05 13.64 6.14
N PRO A 143 -18.64 12.73 6.93
CA PRO A 143 -18.01 11.90 7.95
C PRO A 143 -17.33 10.66 7.39
N LEU A 144 -16.13 10.37 7.91
CA LEU A 144 -15.35 9.19 7.56
C LEU A 144 -15.64 8.01 8.50
N LEU A 145 -14.90 6.91 8.34
CA LEU A 145 -15.03 5.71 9.16
C LEU A 145 -14.78 6.03 10.64
N PRO A 146 -15.73 5.75 11.55
CA PRO A 146 -15.54 6.03 12.98
C PRO A 146 -14.56 5.07 13.64
N GLY A 147 -14.01 5.50 14.80
CA GLY A 147 -13.09 4.70 15.59
C GLY A 147 -11.64 4.74 15.07
N ILE A 148 -11.27 5.75 14.32
CA ILE A 148 -9.88 6.00 13.93
C ILE A 148 -9.30 7.08 14.86
N ARG A 149 -8.11 6.81 15.39
CA ARG A 149 -7.36 7.72 16.27
C ARG A 149 -5.97 7.93 15.69
N PHE A 150 -5.45 9.14 15.78
CA PHE A 150 -4.16 9.49 15.19
C PHE A 150 -3.09 9.72 16.26
N ALA A 151 -1.96 9.02 16.13
CA ALA A 151 -0.76 9.20 16.93
C ALA A 151 0.30 9.97 16.14
N GLU A 152 1.23 10.57 16.86
CA GLU A 152 2.40 11.20 16.24
C GLU A 152 3.38 10.12 15.75
N PHE A 153 3.81 10.26 14.49
CA PHE A 153 4.78 9.35 13.89
C PHE A 153 6.13 9.42 14.62
N ASN A 154 6.77 8.28 14.84
CA ASN A 154 8.03 8.16 15.61
C ASN A 154 7.96 8.58 17.08
N GLN A 155 6.76 8.71 17.66
CA GLN A 155 6.56 9.01 19.07
C GLN A 155 5.80 7.86 19.73
N LEU A 156 6.53 6.90 20.30
CA LEU A 156 5.94 5.70 20.91
C LEU A 156 4.96 6.04 22.04
N ASP A 157 5.24 7.06 22.81
CA ASP A 157 4.36 7.45 23.93
C ASP A 157 3.03 8.04 23.44
N SER A 158 3.01 8.69 22.27
CA SER A 158 1.76 9.09 21.62
C SER A 158 0.89 7.88 21.26
N VAL A 159 1.50 6.82 20.74
CA VAL A 159 0.79 5.57 20.44
C VAL A 159 0.28 4.92 21.72
N LYS A 160 1.11 4.78 22.75
CA LYS A 160 0.73 4.18 24.04
C LYS A 160 -0.43 4.90 24.69
N ALA A 161 -0.45 6.24 24.63
CA ALA A 161 -1.53 7.05 25.20
C ALA A 161 -2.89 6.83 24.53
N LEU A 162 -2.91 6.32 23.30
CA LEU A 162 -4.13 6.04 22.55
C LEU A 162 -4.63 4.59 22.68
N ILE A 163 -3.76 3.67 23.10
CA ILE A 163 -4.14 2.26 23.28
C ILE A 163 -5.16 2.12 24.41
N ASN A 164 -6.24 1.43 24.12
CA ASN A 164 -7.28 1.09 25.09
C ASN A 164 -7.90 -0.27 24.75
N GLU A 165 -8.89 -0.71 25.52
CA GLU A 165 -9.55 -2.02 25.36
C GLU A 165 -10.23 -2.20 24.00
N LYS A 166 -10.58 -1.12 23.31
CA LYS A 166 -11.20 -1.15 21.97
C LYS A 166 -10.16 -1.20 20.85
N THR A 167 -8.89 -0.98 21.13
CA THR A 167 -7.84 -0.95 20.11
C THR A 167 -7.65 -2.33 19.49
N CYS A 168 -7.93 -2.47 18.21
CA CYS A 168 -7.78 -3.73 17.47
C CYS A 168 -6.58 -3.77 16.52
N ALA A 169 -6.07 -2.61 16.11
CA ALA A 169 -4.92 -2.52 15.22
C ALA A 169 -4.20 -1.18 15.33
N ILE A 170 -2.94 -1.19 14.92
CA ILE A 170 -2.14 -0.01 14.65
C ILE A 170 -1.70 -0.11 13.19
N ILE A 171 -1.94 0.94 12.39
CA ILE A 171 -1.49 1.04 11.02
C ILE A 171 -0.44 2.13 10.89
N LEU A 172 0.68 1.80 10.29
CA LEU A 172 1.80 2.72 10.07
C LEU A 172 2.58 2.33 8.81
N GLU A 173 3.33 3.29 8.28
CA GLU A 173 4.26 3.09 7.17
C GLU A 173 5.66 2.82 7.72
N THR A 174 6.43 1.96 7.05
CA THR A 174 7.86 1.79 7.36
C THR A 174 8.67 3.03 6.97
N VAL A 175 8.21 3.74 5.95
CA VAL A 175 8.68 5.07 5.55
C VAL A 175 7.46 5.87 5.14
N GLN A 176 7.18 7.01 5.79
CA GLN A 176 6.14 7.94 5.34
C GLN A 176 6.61 8.64 4.06
N GLY A 177 6.21 8.12 2.90
CA GLY A 177 6.62 8.67 1.61
C GLY A 177 5.98 10.02 1.33
N GLU A 178 4.67 10.09 1.37
CA GLU A 178 3.88 11.33 1.13
C GLU A 178 4.12 12.38 2.22
N GLY A 179 4.35 11.95 3.45
CA GLY A 179 4.62 12.83 4.59
C GLY A 179 5.98 13.51 4.59
N GLY A 180 6.88 13.18 3.63
CA GLY A 180 8.20 13.81 3.51
C GLY A 180 9.39 12.86 3.57
N ILE A 181 9.18 11.59 3.32
CA ILE A 181 10.20 10.52 3.29
C ILE A 181 10.86 10.35 4.66
N TYR A 182 10.04 10.20 5.69
CA TYR A 182 10.50 9.94 7.05
C TYR A 182 10.53 8.43 7.36
N PRO A 183 11.69 7.84 7.65
CA PRO A 183 11.77 6.44 8.07
C PRO A 183 11.19 6.24 9.47
N CYS A 184 10.51 5.13 9.69
CA CYS A 184 10.05 4.75 11.01
C CYS A 184 11.22 4.29 11.88
N LEU A 185 11.37 4.84 13.08
CA LEU A 185 12.43 4.47 14.03
C LEU A 185 12.34 2.99 14.44
N LEU A 186 11.13 2.42 14.51
CA LEU A 186 10.94 0.99 14.79
C LEU A 186 11.46 0.10 13.65
N TYR A 187 11.49 0.59 12.41
CA TYR A 187 12.05 -0.13 11.27
C TYR A 187 13.57 -0.19 11.31
N THR A 188 14.21 0.84 11.84
CA THR A 188 15.68 0.93 11.97
C THR A 188 16.20 0.27 13.25
N SER A 189 15.34 -0.09 14.18
CA SER A 189 15.70 -0.84 15.40
C SER A 189 15.76 -2.34 15.10
N PRO A 190 16.75 -3.07 15.65
CA PRO A 190 16.79 -4.53 15.51
C PRO A 190 15.54 -5.15 16.12
N SER A 191 14.74 -5.79 15.26
CA SER A 191 13.55 -6.50 15.71
C SER A 191 13.96 -7.80 16.43
N PRO A 192 13.25 -8.23 17.49
CA PRO A 192 13.44 -9.58 18.04
C PRO A 192 13.25 -10.72 17.03
N ARG A 193 12.61 -10.42 15.86
CA ARG A 193 12.43 -11.37 14.76
C ARG A 193 13.65 -11.49 13.85
N ASP A 194 14.63 -10.60 13.98
CA ASP A 194 15.88 -10.58 13.18
C ASP A 194 17.02 -11.34 13.88
N ARG A 195 16.73 -12.02 15.00
CA ARG A 195 17.64 -12.87 15.77
C ARG A 195 17.38 -14.35 15.54
#